data_bd405e1531ed7a3784e657c1cba7a6f3
#
_entry.id   bd405e1531ed7a3784e657c1cba7a6f3
#
_cell.length_a   1.000
_cell.length_b   1.000
_cell.length_c   1.000
_cell.angle_alpha   90.00
_cell.angle_beta   90.00
_cell.angle_gamma   90.00
#
_symmetry.space_group_name_H-M   'P 1'
#
loop_
_entity.id
_entity.type
_entity.pdbx_description
1 polymer ?
#
loop_
_entity_poly.entity_id
_entity_poly.type
_entity_poly.pdbx_seq_one_letter_code
_entity_poly.pdbx_strand_id
1 'polypeptide(L)'
;MKKIAIILFSFLFLTNIANSESRFGELTEIRDEKMRGKDDQWVRPHPGPFIWNHIESEKGKFFWEDVDQYVVYAQEHNQTILATIWPHTNWDQKSCKRKKAKSPFGKRFTKYLSKPCSMDDYKNFLTKLVDRYDGDGSNDMPGLTKPIKYWDVMN
;
A
#
# COMPACT_ATOMS: atom_id res chain seq x y z
N MET A 1 -62.29 35.85 14.93
CA MET A 1 -61.75 34.48 14.83
C MET A 1 -60.30 34.56 14.40
N LYS A 2 -59.33 34.34 15.32
CA LYS A 2 -57.90 34.45 15.03
C LYS A 2 -57.40 33.05 14.58
N LYS A 3 -56.88 32.97 13.36
CA LYS A 3 -56.26 31.73 12.84
C LYS A 3 -54.81 31.63 13.39
N ILE A 4 -54.54 30.60 14.19
CA ILE A 4 -53.20 30.27 14.69
C ILE A 4 -52.54 29.42 13.62
N ALA A 5 -51.46 29.91 13.02
CA ALA A 5 -50.60 29.13 12.12
C ALA A 5 -49.58 28.34 12.97
N ILE A 6 -49.68 27.05 12.94
CA ILE A 6 -48.69 26.15 13.57
C ILE A 6 -47.58 25.93 12.56
N ILE A 7 -46.39 26.52 12.85
CA ILE A 7 -45.16 26.26 12.08
C ILE A 7 -44.52 25.01 12.64
N LEU A 8 -44.59 23.89 11.89
CA LEU A 8 -43.86 22.69 12.19
C LEU A 8 -42.39 22.85 11.77
N PHE A 9 -41.53 23.03 12.76
CA PHE A 9 -40.09 23.02 12.57
C PHE A 9 -39.61 21.55 12.48
N SER A 10 -39.44 21.06 11.25
CA SER A 10 -38.77 19.78 11.02
C SER A 10 -37.27 19.90 11.33
N PHE A 11 -36.87 19.42 12.50
CA PHE A 11 -35.45 19.22 12.82
C PHE A 11 -34.96 18.02 12.01
N LEU A 12 -34.26 18.30 10.90
CA LEU A 12 -33.43 17.30 10.24
C LEU A 12 -32.23 16.99 11.16
N PHE A 13 -32.33 15.92 11.92
CA PHE A 13 -31.15 15.34 12.55
C PHE A 13 -30.27 14.75 11.43
N LEU A 14 -29.23 15.48 11.00
CA LEU A 14 -28.11 14.91 10.29
C LEU A 14 -27.37 13.97 11.27
N THR A 15 -27.75 12.71 11.28
CA THR A 15 -26.95 11.69 11.93
C THR A 15 -25.66 11.57 11.11
N ASN A 16 -24.59 12.15 11.59
CA ASN A 16 -23.26 11.78 11.17
C ASN A 16 -23.09 10.31 11.57
N ILE A 17 -23.28 9.41 10.62
CA ILE A 17 -22.86 8.03 10.77
C ILE A 17 -21.33 8.10 10.75
N ALA A 18 -20.74 8.09 11.94
CA ALA A 18 -19.31 7.88 12.07
C ALA A 18 -19.05 6.48 11.53
N ASN A 19 -18.55 6.37 10.31
CA ASN A 19 -17.99 5.14 9.79
C ASN A 19 -16.81 4.79 10.70
N SER A 20 -17.05 3.88 11.62
CA SER A 20 -15.99 3.28 12.41
C SER A 20 -15.16 2.45 11.44
N GLU A 21 -13.98 2.94 11.05
CA GLU A 21 -13.03 2.13 10.29
C GLU A 21 -12.80 0.82 11.05
N SER A 22 -13.05 -0.31 10.38
CA SER A 22 -12.75 -1.61 10.94
C SER A 22 -11.26 -1.69 11.25
N ARG A 23 -10.90 -2.00 12.50
CA ARG A 23 -9.50 -2.21 12.90
C ARG A 23 -8.98 -3.61 12.53
N PHE A 24 -9.81 -4.42 11.91
CA PHE A 24 -9.45 -5.76 11.46
C PHE A 24 -9.04 -5.70 10.01
N GLY A 25 -7.90 -6.33 9.69
CA GLY A 25 -7.36 -6.39 8.36
C GLY A 25 -7.09 -7.82 7.91
N GLU A 26 -6.97 -8.01 6.62
CA GLU A 26 -6.67 -9.29 6.01
C GLU A 26 -5.29 -9.26 5.34
N LEU A 27 -4.58 -10.40 5.40
CA LEU A 27 -3.43 -10.63 4.54
C LEU A 27 -3.94 -10.86 3.12
N THR A 28 -3.43 -10.08 2.17
CA THR A 28 -3.94 -10.09 0.79
C THR A 28 -2.85 -10.40 -0.23
N GLU A 29 -3.25 -10.96 -1.36
CA GLU A 29 -2.40 -11.11 -2.54
C GLU A 29 -3.22 -10.76 -3.80
N ILE A 30 -2.74 -9.82 -4.62
CA ILE A 30 -3.46 -9.34 -5.80
C ILE A 30 -3.68 -10.43 -6.87
N ARG A 31 -2.80 -11.41 -6.96
CA ARG A 31 -2.84 -12.46 -7.97
C ARG A 31 -3.84 -13.58 -7.65
N ASP A 32 -4.32 -13.63 -6.43
CA ASP A 32 -5.35 -14.56 -6.01
C ASP A 32 -6.62 -13.79 -5.63
N GLU A 33 -7.68 -13.94 -6.45
CA GLU A 33 -8.95 -13.27 -6.21
C GLU A 33 -9.56 -13.55 -4.83
N LYS A 34 -9.32 -14.75 -4.31
CA LYS A 34 -9.80 -15.13 -2.96
C LYS A 34 -9.04 -14.43 -1.83
N MET A 35 -7.86 -13.88 -2.13
CA MET A 35 -6.98 -13.20 -1.18
C MET A 35 -6.91 -11.69 -1.41
N ARG A 36 -7.84 -11.11 -2.16
CA ARG A 36 -7.84 -9.66 -2.41
C ARG A 36 -8.41 -8.83 -1.25
N GLY A 37 -8.96 -9.49 -0.23
CA GLY A 37 -9.63 -8.83 0.89
C GLY A 37 -11.06 -8.37 0.54
N LYS A 38 -11.79 -7.94 1.56
CA LYS A 38 -13.16 -7.44 1.42
C LYS A 38 -13.16 -5.93 1.29
N ASP A 39 -14.28 -5.39 0.83
CA ASP A 39 -14.52 -3.96 0.77
C ASP A 39 -14.48 -3.33 2.17
N ASP A 40 -14.12 -2.05 2.23
CA ASP A 40 -14.11 -1.24 3.45
C ASP A 40 -13.21 -1.78 4.58
N GLN A 41 -12.19 -2.59 4.25
CA GLN A 41 -11.30 -3.19 5.25
C GLN A 41 -9.85 -2.71 5.13
N TRP A 42 -9.10 -2.98 6.20
CA TRP A 42 -7.66 -2.91 6.15
C TRP A 42 -7.11 -4.13 5.41
N VAL A 43 -6.17 -3.89 4.52
CA VAL A 43 -5.49 -4.94 3.76
C VAL A 43 -3.99 -4.80 3.91
N ARG A 44 -3.32 -5.94 4.13
CA ARG A 44 -1.88 -6.04 4.21
C ARG A 44 -1.38 -7.01 3.15
N PRO A 45 -0.84 -6.50 2.02
CA PRO A 45 -0.26 -7.37 1.01
C PRO A 45 1.03 -7.99 1.56
N HIS A 46 1.07 -9.33 1.67
CA HIS A 46 2.22 -10.04 2.22
C HIS A 46 2.43 -11.42 1.59
N PRO A 47 3.61 -11.69 1.08
CA PRO A 47 4.64 -10.75 0.66
C PRO A 47 4.13 -9.97 -0.56
N GLY A 48 3.96 -8.69 -0.40
CA GLY A 48 3.21 -7.87 -1.34
C GLY A 48 4.01 -7.26 -2.47
N PRO A 49 3.37 -6.38 -3.24
CA PRO A 49 4.01 -5.70 -4.35
C PRO A 49 5.09 -4.70 -3.90
N PHE A 50 5.11 -4.29 -2.61
CA PHE A 50 6.04 -3.28 -2.05
C PHE A 50 7.44 -3.83 -1.74
N ILE A 51 7.89 -4.84 -2.49
CA ILE A 51 9.24 -5.40 -2.36
C ILE A 51 10.19 -4.60 -3.25
N TRP A 52 11.30 -4.11 -2.70
CA TRP A 52 12.29 -3.36 -3.47
C TRP A 52 12.71 -4.06 -4.77
N ASN A 53 12.96 -5.36 -4.72
CA ASN A 53 13.34 -6.14 -5.92
C ASN A 53 12.22 -6.26 -6.97
N HIS A 54 10.95 -6.10 -6.59
CA HIS A 54 9.86 -6.10 -7.57
C HIS A 54 9.78 -4.77 -8.30
N ILE A 55 9.93 -3.68 -7.55
CA ILE A 55 9.79 -2.33 -8.07
C ILE A 55 11.08 -1.88 -8.79
N GLU A 56 12.25 -2.23 -8.25
CA GLU A 56 13.56 -1.85 -8.80
C GLU A 56 14.46 -3.09 -8.92
N SER A 57 14.13 -4.00 -9.84
CA SER A 57 14.91 -5.21 -10.11
C SER A 57 16.26 -4.92 -10.76
N GLU A 58 16.40 -3.78 -11.43
CA GLU A 58 17.61 -3.22 -11.98
C GLU A 58 17.82 -1.81 -11.42
N LYS A 59 19.04 -1.48 -11.01
CA LYS A 59 19.36 -0.19 -10.39
C LYS A 59 18.92 0.99 -11.26
N GLY A 60 18.08 1.85 -10.69
CA GLY A 60 17.54 3.06 -11.33
C GLY A 60 16.37 2.82 -12.30
N LYS A 61 15.92 1.58 -12.50
CA LYS A 61 14.74 1.27 -13.30
C LYS A 61 13.59 0.82 -12.42
N PHE A 62 12.52 1.59 -12.42
CA PHE A 62 11.34 1.37 -11.59
C PHE A 62 10.20 0.79 -12.42
N PHE A 63 9.63 -0.31 -11.94
CA PHE A 63 8.51 -1.04 -12.54
C PHE A 63 7.34 -0.96 -11.57
N TRP A 64 6.34 -0.15 -11.90
CA TRP A 64 5.24 0.19 -11.00
C TRP A 64 3.97 -0.62 -11.25
N GLU A 65 3.87 -1.33 -12.37
CA GLU A 65 2.64 -1.95 -12.85
C GLU A 65 1.93 -2.81 -11.80
N ASP A 66 2.67 -3.72 -11.14
CA ASP A 66 2.10 -4.62 -10.13
C ASP A 66 1.59 -3.85 -8.90
N VAL A 67 2.33 -2.79 -8.50
CA VAL A 67 1.95 -1.95 -7.34
C VAL A 67 0.76 -1.08 -7.67
N ASP A 68 0.81 -0.41 -8.84
CA ASP A 68 -0.28 0.45 -9.32
C ASP A 68 -1.59 -0.33 -9.43
N GLN A 69 -1.57 -1.53 -10.01
CA GLN A 69 -2.75 -2.41 -10.08
C GLN A 69 -3.31 -2.75 -8.70
N TYR A 70 -2.43 -3.02 -7.73
CA TYR A 70 -2.85 -3.30 -6.37
C TYR A 70 -3.51 -2.09 -5.72
N VAL A 71 -2.93 -0.90 -5.89
CA VAL A 71 -3.46 0.36 -5.34
C VAL A 71 -4.78 0.73 -5.99
N VAL A 72 -4.91 0.59 -7.32
CA VAL A 72 -6.17 0.80 -8.05
C VAL A 72 -7.26 -0.11 -7.49
N TYR A 73 -7.00 -1.41 -7.37
CA TYR A 73 -7.96 -2.35 -6.80
C TYR A 73 -8.37 -1.94 -5.38
N ALA A 74 -7.41 -1.63 -4.52
CA ALA A 74 -7.68 -1.27 -3.14
C ALA A 74 -8.55 0.01 -3.01
N GLN A 75 -8.30 1.03 -3.83
CA GLN A 75 -9.09 2.26 -3.78
C GLN A 75 -10.50 2.06 -4.35
N GLU A 76 -10.68 1.23 -5.39
CA GLU A 76 -12.00 0.87 -5.95
C GLU A 76 -12.88 0.12 -4.94
N HIS A 77 -12.27 -0.66 -4.04
CA HIS A 77 -12.94 -1.42 -2.99
C HIS A 77 -12.89 -0.73 -1.62
N ASN A 78 -12.56 0.56 -1.60
CA ASN A 78 -12.43 1.39 -0.39
C ASN A 78 -11.54 0.79 0.71
N GLN A 79 -10.56 -0.03 0.33
CA GLN A 79 -9.64 -0.67 1.27
C GLN A 79 -8.59 0.32 1.80
N THR A 80 -8.11 0.09 3.02
CA THR A 80 -6.99 0.84 3.61
C THR A 80 -5.74 -0.03 3.60
N ILE A 81 -4.71 0.40 2.89
CA ILE A 81 -3.49 -0.38 2.73
C ILE A 81 -2.53 -0.14 3.90
N LEU A 82 -2.08 -1.22 4.56
CA LEU A 82 -0.85 -1.27 5.35
C LEU A 82 0.26 -1.84 4.45
N ALA A 83 1.05 -0.97 3.85
CA ALA A 83 2.09 -1.35 2.90
C ALA A 83 3.31 -1.91 3.61
N THR A 84 3.60 -3.21 3.43
CA THR A 84 4.79 -3.84 4.00
C THR A 84 5.95 -3.80 3.01
N ILE A 85 6.96 -3.01 3.33
CA ILE A 85 8.15 -2.82 2.50
C ILE A 85 9.20 -3.88 2.83
N TRP A 86 9.65 -4.62 1.82
CA TRP A 86 10.81 -5.51 1.95
C TRP A 86 12.05 -4.85 1.34
N PRO A 87 13.07 -4.54 2.17
CA PRO A 87 14.22 -3.74 1.77
C PRO A 87 15.31 -4.56 1.05
N HIS A 88 14.91 -5.47 0.17
CA HIS A 88 15.83 -6.38 -0.49
C HIS A 88 15.73 -6.28 -1.99
N THR A 89 16.86 -6.07 -2.66
CA THR A 89 17.00 -6.25 -4.10
C THR A 89 18.26 -7.02 -4.43
N ASN A 90 18.20 -7.83 -5.49
CA ASN A 90 19.30 -8.72 -5.86
C ASN A 90 20.57 -7.95 -6.28
N TRP A 91 20.42 -6.82 -6.97
CA TRP A 91 21.54 -6.05 -7.44
C TRP A 91 22.31 -5.38 -6.28
N ASP A 92 21.59 -4.80 -5.30
CA ASP A 92 22.21 -4.23 -4.11
C ASP A 92 22.94 -5.30 -3.28
N GLN A 93 22.27 -6.42 -2.99
CA GLN A 93 22.84 -7.49 -2.15
C GLN A 93 24.08 -8.15 -2.79
N LYS A 94 24.16 -8.20 -4.12
CA LYS A 94 25.35 -8.65 -4.85
C LYS A 94 26.51 -7.67 -4.70
N SER A 95 26.25 -6.36 -4.64
CA SER A 95 27.26 -5.31 -4.58
C SER A 95 28.20 -5.48 -3.37
N CYS A 96 27.67 -5.89 -2.23
CA CYS A 96 28.45 -6.16 -1.02
C CYS A 96 28.63 -7.67 -0.71
N LYS A 97 28.51 -8.52 -1.73
CA LYS A 97 28.77 -9.96 -1.67
C LYS A 97 27.97 -10.70 -0.58
N ARG A 98 26.70 -10.31 -0.34
CA ARG A 98 25.83 -11.01 0.61
C ARG A 98 25.63 -12.46 0.23
N LYS A 99 25.56 -13.34 1.23
CA LYS A 99 25.21 -14.74 1.02
C LYS A 99 23.73 -14.86 0.65
N LYS A 100 23.44 -15.74 -0.33
CA LYS A 100 22.06 -16.07 -0.69
C LYS A 100 21.37 -16.73 0.50
N ALA A 101 20.19 -16.26 0.86
CA ALA A 101 19.37 -16.92 1.85
C ALA A 101 18.73 -18.18 1.23
N LYS A 102 18.55 -19.22 2.05
CA LYS A 102 17.62 -20.29 1.72
C LYS A 102 16.21 -19.76 1.99
N SER A 103 15.60 -19.15 0.98
CA SER A 103 14.26 -18.61 1.14
C SER A 103 13.23 -19.72 1.29
N PRO A 104 12.42 -19.77 2.36
CA PRO A 104 11.32 -20.71 2.48
C PRO A 104 10.21 -20.46 1.43
N PHE A 105 10.19 -19.30 0.82
CA PHE A 105 9.17 -18.86 -0.16
C PHE A 105 9.59 -19.08 -1.63
N GLY A 106 10.67 -19.84 -1.88
CA GLY A 106 11.11 -20.24 -3.21
C GLY A 106 11.73 -19.10 -4.04
N LYS A 107 11.78 -19.30 -5.37
CA LYS A 107 12.45 -18.38 -6.30
C LYS A 107 11.65 -17.09 -6.60
N ARG A 108 10.43 -16.98 -6.08
CA ARG A 108 9.47 -15.90 -6.41
C ARG A 108 9.87 -14.55 -5.83
N PHE A 109 10.62 -14.56 -4.76
CA PHE A 109 11.09 -13.37 -4.06
C PHE A 109 12.58 -13.17 -4.30
N THR A 110 13.18 -12.22 -3.60
CA THR A 110 14.62 -12.03 -3.67
C THR A 110 15.40 -13.25 -3.13
N LYS A 111 16.56 -13.49 -3.71
CA LYS A 111 17.49 -14.53 -3.21
C LYS A 111 18.23 -14.10 -1.93
N TYR A 112 18.02 -12.90 -1.47
CA TYR A 112 18.72 -12.29 -0.35
C TYR A 112 17.71 -11.69 0.63
N LEU A 113 18.04 -11.79 1.92
CA LEU A 113 17.18 -11.30 3.01
C LEU A 113 18.02 -10.53 4.04
N SER A 114 19.03 -9.80 3.58
CA SER A 114 19.88 -9.01 4.46
C SER A 114 19.55 -7.53 4.33
N LYS A 115 19.93 -6.74 5.34
CA LYS A 115 19.81 -5.29 5.27
C LYS A 115 20.45 -4.72 3.98
N PRO A 116 19.99 -3.60 3.45
CA PRO A 116 20.57 -2.94 2.30
C PRO A 116 22.09 -2.78 2.42
N CYS A 117 22.79 -2.93 1.31
CA CYS A 117 24.23 -2.66 1.23
C CYS A 117 24.47 -1.16 1.08
N SER A 118 23.69 -0.51 0.21
CA SER A 118 23.67 0.93 0.00
C SER A 118 22.44 1.54 0.65
N MET A 119 22.64 2.26 1.74
CA MET A 119 21.54 2.99 2.40
C MET A 119 21.06 4.18 1.58
N ASP A 120 21.92 4.77 0.75
CA ASP A 120 21.56 5.88 -0.14
C ASP A 120 20.62 5.39 -1.27
N ASP A 121 20.93 4.24 -1.89
CA ASP A 121 20.07 3.63 -2.89
C ASP A 121 18.72 3.23 -2.28
N TYR A 122 18.75 2.66 -1.08
CA TYR A 122 17.51 2.29 -0.37
C TYR A 122 16.67 3.53 -0.02
N LYS A 123 17.29 4.59 0.45
CA LYS A 123 16.61 5.87 0.73
C LYS A 123 16.00 6.46 -0.55
N ASN A 124 16.73 6.43 -1.67
CA ASN A 124 16.20 6.87 -2.96
C ASN A 124 14.96 6.04 -3.38
N PHE A 125 15.02 4.72 -3.21
CA PHE A 125 13.88 3.84 -3.46
C PHE A 125 12.68 4.22 -2.59
N LEU A 126 12.88 4.39 -1.27
CA LEU A 126 11.80 4.77 -0.35
C LEU A 126 11.20 6.13 -0.71
N THR A 127 12.03 7.11 -1.04
CA THR A 127 11.55 8.43 -1.46
C THR A 127 10.63 8.31 -2.68
N LYS A 128 11.04 7.59 -3.72
CA LYS A 128 10.23 7.39 -4.93
C LYS A 128 8.96 6.57 -4.68
N LEU A 129 9.03 5.58 -3.79
CA LEU A 129 7.89 4.78 -3.43
C LEU A 129 6.83 5.59 -2.68
N VAL A 130 7.24 6.38 -1.71
CA VAL A 130 6.31 7.22 -0.93
C VAL A 130 5.74 8.33 -1.80
N ASP A 131 6.59 9.08 -2.51
CA ASP A 131 6.22 10.17 -3.43
C ASP A 131 5.16 9.74 -4.48
N ARG A 132 5.20 8.46 -4.91
CA ARG A 132 4.22 7.93 -5.87
C ARG A 132 2.83 7.68 -5.27
N TYR A 133 2.72 7.49 -3.96
CA TYR A 133 1.45 7.07 -3.33
C TYR A 133 1.02 7.93 -2.14
N ASP A 134 1.66 9.07 -1.89
CA ASP A 134 1.32 9.94 -0.75
C ASP A 134 0.17 10.92 -1.04
N GLY A 135 -0.15 11.18 -2.31
CA GLY A 135 -1.29 11.98 -2.73
C GLY A 135 -1.09 13.47 -2.53
N ASP A 136 0.14 13.96 -2.61
CA ASP A 136 0.46 15.38 -2.47
C ASP A 136 0.30 16.17 -3.79
N GLY A 137 0.03 15.47 -4.89
CA GLY A 137 -0.14 16.01 -6.24
C GLY A 137 1.15 16.12 -7.06
N SER A 138 2.27 15.61 -6.53
CA SER A 138 3.57 15.63 -7.19
C SER A 138 4.07 14.20 -7.42
N ASN A 139 4.32 13.82 -8.66
CA ASN A 139 4.77 12.48 -9.07
C ASN A 139 3.85 11.32 -8.66
N ASP A 140 2.65 11.61 -8.24
CA ASP A 140 1.65 10.62 -7.86
C ASP A 140 1.36 9.59 -8.97
N MET A 141 0.95 8.39 -8.57
CA MET A 141 0.38 7.41 -9.46
C MET A 141 -0.81 8.02 -10.23
N PRO A 142 -0.88 7.90 -11.57
CA PRO A 142 -2.03 8.37 -12.33
C PRO A 142 -3.34 7.77 -11.80
N GLY A 143 -4.31 8.62 -11.45
CA GLY A 143 -5.60 8.18 -10.91
C GLY A 143 -5.56 7.80 -9.43
N LEU A 144 -4.55 8.19 -8.67
CA LEU A 144 -4.53 8.03 -7.22
C LEU A 144 -5.62 8.87 -6.57
N THR A 145 -6.54 8.24 -5.85
CA THR A 145 -7.65 8.88 -5.12
C THR A 145 -7.62 8.60 -3.63
N LYS A 146 -6.94 7.52 -3.22
CA LYS A 146 -6.78 7.13 -1.82
C LYS A 146 -5.30 6.90 -1.50
N PRO A 147 -4.60 7.91 -0.95
CA PRO A 147 -3.18 7.81 -0.62
C PRO A 147 -2.86 6.71 0.39
N ILE A 148 -1.67 6.14 0.30
CA ILE A 148 -1.16 5.17 1.28
C ILE A 148 -0.57 5.95 2.47
N LYS A 149 -1.18 5.81 3.64
CA LYS A 149 -0.76 6.50 4.87
C LYS A 149 0.00 5.60 5.85
N TYR A 150 -0.05 4.30 5.66
CA TYR A 150 0.47 3.33 6.62
C TYR A 150 1.54 2.46 5.97
N TRP A 151 2.75 2.59 6.47
CA TRP A 151 3.95 1.93 5.96
C TRP A 151 4.60 1.12 7.08
N ASP A 152 4.90 -0.13 6.77
CA ASP A 152 5.58 -1.07 7.67
C ASP A 152 6.86 -1.56 6.99
N VAL A 153 7.98 -1.50 7.70
CA VAL A 153 9.27 -1.96 7.17
C VAL A 153 9.66 -3.25 7.86
N MET A 154 9.65 -4.33 7.09
CA MET A 154 10.06 -5.66 7.53
C MET A 154 9.51 -6.10 8.89
N ASN A 155 8.36 -6.67 8.84
CA ASN A 155 7.83 -7.37 10.00
C ASN A 155 7.89 -8.89 9.77
#